data_85478f8f6e6192825e0a272ac3e43e70
#
_entry.id   85478f8f6e6192825e0a272ac3e43e70
#
_cell.length_a   1.000
_cell.length_b   1.000
_cell.length_c   1.000
_cell.angle_alpha   90.00
_cell.angle_beta   90.00
_cell.angle_gamma   90.00
#
_symmetry.space_group_name_H-M   'P 1'
#
loop_
_entity.id
_entity.type
_entity.pdbx_description
1 polymer ?
#
loop_
_entity_poly.entity_id
_entity_poly.type
_entity_poly.pdbx_seq_one_letter_code
_entity_poly.pdbx_strand_id
1 'polypeptide(L)'
;MAAIVPIVEGFAEVESIPVLFRRILEHQNIHDVSIARPFRVKRNRVVHAQELERAITQAVRDRANAAGVIVVLDSDDDCPAQLGPALLARARTETDLPVAIVLAQKEFECWFLGAKESLRGKRGIRNDSVAPQDPEQIRGAKERLSQNMPPGRRYLGVDDQPAFADAMNLDQAQARCPSFAKLMRALNEVARAIRANQR
;
A
#
# COMPACT_ATOMS: atom_id res chain seq x y z
N MET A 1 18.30 -2.49 -12.90
CA MET A 1 17.05 -1.70 -12.99
C MET A 1 16.88 -1.01 -11.64
N ALA A 2 16.59 0.29 -11.65
CA ALA A 2 16.29 1.06 -10.45
C ALA A 2 15.05 0.51 -9.74
N ALA A 3 15.04 0.52 -8.42
CA ALA A 3 13.97 -0.08 -7.64
C ALA A 3 13.33 0.90 -6.67
N ILE A 4 12.01 0.85 -6.57
CA ILE A 4 11.26 1.43 -5.46
C ILE A 4 11.30 0.44 -4.30
N VAL A 5 11.68 0.92 -3.11
CA VAL A 5 11.70 0.15 -1.88
C VAL A 5 10.43 0.45 -1.07
N PRO A 6 9.50 -0.50 -0.95
CA PRO A 6 8.36 -0.33 -0.06
C PRO A 6 8.78 -0.50 1.40
N ILE A 7 8.23 0.35 2.29
CA ILE A 7 8.27 0.14 3.74
C ILE A 7 6.83 -0.08 4.20
N VAL A 8 6.58 -1.18 4.90
CA VAL A 8 5.24 -1.65 5.27
C VAL A 8 5.19 -2.08 6.74
N GLU A 9 4.00 -2.19 7.32
CA GLU A 9 3.88 -2.54 8.74
C GLU A 9 3.63 -4.03 9.00
N GLY A 10 2.79 -4.67 8.22
CA GLY A 10 2.34 -6.04 8.45
C GLY A 10 3.08 -7.09 7.64
N PHE A 11 2.92 -8.34 8.04
CA PHE A 11 3.49 -9.47 7.28
C PHE A 11 2.78 -9.70 5.95
N ALA A 12 1.48 -9.45 5.90
CA ALA A 12 0.70 -9.64 4.69
C ALA A 12 1.09 -8.64 3.60
N GLU A 13 1.40 -7.39 3.98
CA GLU A 13 1.85 -6.35 3.05
C GLU A 13 3.22 -6.65 2.44
N VAL A 14 4.07 -7.43 3.12
CA VAL A 14 5.37 -7.85 2.54
C VAL A 14 5.16 -8.61 1.23
N GLU A 15 4.11 -9.41 1.14
CA GLU A 15 3.78 -10.18 -0.05
C GLU A 15 2.83 -9.45 -1.00
N SER A 16 1.84 -8.73 -0.47
CA SER A 16 0.79 -8.09 -1.27
C SER A 16 1.22 -6.77 -1.94
N ILE A 17 2.02 -5.95 -1.25
CA ILE A 17 2.46 -4.65 -1.79
C ILE A 17 3.29 -4.79 -3.08
N PRO A 18 4.25 -5.71 -3.21
CA PRO A 18 4.96 -5.88 -4.48
C PRO A 18 4.05 -6.28 -5.64
N VAL A 19 3.02 -7.09 -5.38
CA VAL A 19 2.01 -7.45 -6.39
C VAL A 19 1.23 -6.22 -6.80
N LEU A 20 0.68 -5.50 -5.82
CA LEU A 20 -0.13 -4.32 -6.07
C LEU A 20 0.66 -3.21 -6.79
N PHE A 21 1.89 -2.93 -6.37
CA PHE A 21 2.72 -1.89 -6.96
C PHE A 21 3.09 -2.20 -8.40
N ARG A 22 3.46 -3.46 -8.74
CA ARG A 22 3.72 -3.85 -10.13
C ARG A 22 2.50 -3.65 -10.99
N ARG A 23 1.31 -4.08 -10.55
CA ARG A 23 0.06 -3.89 -11.28
C ARG A 23 -0.27 -2.41 -11.49
N ILE A 24 -0.04 -1.55 -10.48
CA ILE A 24 -0.25 -0.10 -10.62
C ILE A 24 0.73 0.50 -11.63
N LEU A 25 2.01 0.12 -11.58
CA LEU A 25 3.01 0.59 -12.55
C LEU A 25 2.66 0.15 -13.97
N GLU A 26 2.28 -1.11 -14.16
CA GLU A 26 1.81 -1.64 -15.45
C GLU A 26 0.57 -0.89 -15.95
N HIS A 27 -0.42 -0.66 -15.10
CA HIS A 27 -1.61 0.12 -15.42
C HIS A 27 -1.27 1.57 -15.84
N GLN A 28 -0.18 2.12 -15.34
CA GLN A 28 0.34 3.45 -15.68
C GLN A 28 1.36 3.44 -16.82
N ASN A 29 1.58 2.30 -17.49
CA ASN A 29 2.59 2.11 -18.54
C ASN A 29 4.03 2.44 -18.09
N ILE A 30 4.37 2.06 -16.86
CA ILE A 30 5.70 2.24 -16.28
C ILE A 30 6.37 0.87 -16.16
N HIS A 31 7.41 0.59 -16.97
CA HIS A 31 8.06 -0.72 -17.08
C HIS A 31 9.55 -0.70 -16.76
N ASP A 32 10.14 0.44 -16.51
CA ASP A 32 11.58 0.68 -16.32
C ASP A 32 11.98 0.82 -14.85
N VAL A 33 11.03 0.66 -13.92
CA VAL A 33 11.23 0.68 -12.48
C VAL A 33 10.77 -0.67 -11.90
N SER A 34 11.61 -1.28 -11.07
CA SER A 34 11.27 -2.51 -10.35
C SER A 34 10.78 -2.22 -8.92
N ILE A 35 10.16 -3.23 -8.31
CA ILE A 35 9.75 -3.18 -6.90
C ILE A 35 10.66 -4.12 -6.11
N ALA A 36 11.38 -3.57 -5.14
CA ALA A 36 12.22 -4.33 -4.23
C ALA A 36 11.36 -5.09 -3.20
N ARG A 37 11.95 -6.07 -2.54
CA ARG A 37 11.31 -6.72 -1.38
C ARG A 37 11.04 -5.68 -0.30
N PRO A 38 9.81 -5.59 0.25
CA PRO A 38 9.48 -4.62 1.28
C PRO A 38 10.34 -4.74 2.54
N PHE A 39 10.62 -3.61 3.15
CA PHE A 39 11.16 -3.54 4.49
C PHE A 39 9.99 -3.42 5.48
N ARG A 40 9.92 -4.33 6.45
CA ARG A 40 8.81 -4.33 7.40
C ARG A 40 9.20 -3.65 8.71
N VAL A 41 8.38 -2.71 9.15
CA VAL A 41 8.51 -2.05 10.45
C VAL A 41 7.13 -1.89 11.09
N LYS A 42 6.99 -2.24 12.36
CA LYS A 42 5.70 -2.13 13.06
C LYS A 42 5.26 -0.67 13.15
N ARG A 43 3.96 -0.39 12.86
CA ARG A 43 3.38 0.95 12.88
C ARG A 43 3.64 1.71 14.19
N ASN A 44 3.43 1.08 15.33
CA ASN A 44 3.68 1.69 16.63
C ASN A 44 5.13 2.16 16.82
N ARG A 45 6.08 1.66 16.02
CA ARG A 45 7.46 2.14 15.98
C ARG A 45 7.65 3.27 14.98
N VAL A 46 7.08 3.17 13.78
CA VAL A 46 7.25 4.16 12.70
C VAL A 46 6.79 5.56 13.13
N VAL A 47 5.71 5.65 13.90
CA VAL A 47 5.22 6.94 14.40
C VAL A 47 6.12 7.57 15.44
N HIS A 48 6.93 6.77 16.17
CA HIS A 48 7.90 7.30 17.11
C HIS A 48 9.15 7.85 16.39
N ALA A 49 9.77 8.85 17.02
CA ALA A 49 11.01 9.44 16.52
C ALA A 49 12.10 8.38 16.36
N GLN A 50 12.92 8.54 15.30
CA GLN A 50 14.07 7.71 14.92
C GLN A 50 13.76 6.32 14.34
N GLU A 51 12.57 5.77 14.46
CA GLU A 51 12.28 4.42 13.93
C GLU A 51 11.96 4.46 12.44
N LEU A 52 11.22 5.47 11.95
CA LEU A 52 11.04 5.69 10.51
C LEU A 52 12.39 5.97 9.84
N GLU A 53 13.18 6.83 10.45
CA GLU A 53 14.48 7.26 10.00
C GLU A 53 15.42 6.05 9.84
N ARG A 54 15.54 5.23 10.87
CA ARG A 54 16.31 3.98 10.83
C ARG A 54 15.80 3.00 9.77
N ALA A 55 14.46 2.87 9.65
CA ALA A 55 13.87 1.99 8.65
C ALA A 55 14.22 2.42 7.23
N ILE A 56 14.17 3.71 6.92
CA ILE A 56 14.53 4.26 5.61
C ILE A 56 16.02 4.04 5.35
N THR A 57 16.88 4.46 6.27
CA THR A 57 18.35 4.31 6.13
C THR A 57 18.71 2.84 5.89
N GLN A 58 18.15 1.91 6.67
CA GLN A 58 18.43 0.49 6.53
C GLN A 58 17.84 -0.08 5.24
N ALA A 59 16.60 0.27 4.90
CA ALA A 59 15.92 -0.20 3.70
C ALA A 59 16.66 0.20 2.42
N VAL A 60 17.21 1.41 2.38
CA VAL A 60 18.02 1.91 1.25
C VAL A 60 19.38 1.23 1.23
N ARG A 61 20.09 1.16 2.36
CA ARG A 61 21.43 0.57 2.45
C ARG A 61 21.46 -0.91 2.05
N ASP A 62 20.45 -1.65 2.42
CA ASP A 62 20.39 -3.10 2.17
C ASP A 62 20.03 -3.44 0.71
N ARG A 63 19.84 -2.44 -0.16
CA ARG A 63 19.43 -2.62 -1.57
C ARG A 63 20.26 -1.71 -2.49
N ALA A 64 21.25 -2.30 -3.14
CA ALA A 64 22.18 -1.57 -4.01
C ALA A 64 21.52 -0.84 -5.20
N ASN A 65 20.30 -1.26 -5.58
CA ASN A 65 19.54 -0.63 -6.67
C ASN A 65 18.38 0.24 -6.18
N ALA A 66 18.33 0.57 -4.88
CA ALA A 66 17.32 1.47 -4.33
C ALA A 66 17.42 2.84 -5.02
N ALA A 67 16.29 3.31 -5.55
CA ALA A 67 16.20 4.58 -6.28
C ALA A 67 14.99 5.43 -5.84
N GLY A 68 14.11 4.89 -5.00
CA GLY A 68 13.01 5.59 -4.39
C GLY A 68 12.42 4.79 -3.25
N VAL A 69 11.67 5.45 -2.36
CA VAL A 69 11.06 4.83 -1.19
C VAL A 69 9.56 5.18 -1.14
N ILE A 70 8.72 4.19 -0.87
CA ILE A 70 7.31 4.42 -0.58
C ILE A 70 6.95 3.72 0.73
N VAL A 71 6.52 4.51 1.70
CA VAL A 71 6.02 4.01 2.99
C VAL A 71 4.52 3.87 2.91
N VAL A 72 3.99 2.69 3.20
CA VAL A 72 2.55 2.41 3.27
C VAL A 72 2.21 1.92 4.67
N LEU A 73 1.29 2.59 5.34
CA LEU A 73 0.84 2.28 6.70
C LEU A 73 -0.67 2.46 6.79
N ASP A 74 -1.30 1.75 7.71
CA ASP A 74 -2.67 2.04 8.11
C ASP A 74 -2.73 3.37 8.88
N SER A 75 -3.75 4.18 8.67
CA SER A 75 -3.92 5.40 9.49
C SER A 75 -4.54 5.11 10.85
N ASP A 76 -5.26 4.00 10.98
CA ASP A 76 -6.06 3.67 12.17
C ASP A 76 -6.96 4.86 12.58
N ASP A 77 -6.65 5.46 13.72
CA ASP A 77 -7.37 6.62 14.27
C ASP A 77 -6.69 7.96 14.02
N ASP A 78 -5.47 7.94 13.48
CA ASP A 78 -4.75 9.16 13.16
C ASP A 78 -5.35 9.86 11.93
N CYS A 79 -5.21 11.17 11.90
CA CYS A 79 -5.60 11.98 10.74
C CYS A 79 -4.52 11.90 9.65
N PRO A 80 -4.79 11.27 8.49
CA PRO A 80 -3.78 11.17 7.42
C PRO A 80 -3.29 12.51 6.88
N ALA A 81 -4.12 13.56 6.96
CA ALA A 81 -3.76 14.90 6.52
C ALA A 81 -2.73 15.57 7.45
N GLN A 82 -2.65 15.15 8.70
CA GLN A 82 -1.67 15.64 9.67
C GLN A 82 -0.45 14.71 9.74
N LEU A 83 -0.68 13.42 9.92
CA LEU A 83 0.37 12.44 10.09
C LEU A 83 1.24 12.27 8.83
N GLY A 84 0.62 12.22 7.64
CA GLY A 84 1.33 12.01 6.38
C GLY A 84 2.43 13.05 6.11
N PRO A 85 2.13 14.36 6.14
CA PRO A 85 3.15 15.41 5.99
C PRO A 85 4.23 15.38 7.05
N ALA A 86 3.88 15.08 8.31
CA ALA A 86 4.85 14.97 9.40
C ALA A 86 5.84 13.82 9.17
N LEU A 87 5.36 12.63 8.78
CA LEU A 87 6.20 11.49 8.43
C LEU A 87 7.04 11.77 7.18
N LEU A 88 6.48 12.48 6.18
CA LEU A 88 7.22 12.83 4.96
C LEU A 88 8.37 13.79 5.25
N ALA A 89 8.16 14.78 6.11
CA ALA A 89 9.21 15.70 6.53
C ALA A 89 10.37 14.94 7.19
N ARG A 90 10.07 14.02 8.10
CA ARG A 90 11.06 13.15 8.74
C ARG A 90 11.78 12.23 7.75
N ALA A 91 11.02 11.62 6.82
CA ALA A 91 11.58 10.72 5.82
C ALA A 91 12.60 11.41 4.91
N ARG A 92 12.35 12.67 4.56
CA ARG A 92 13.22 13.47 3.70
C ARG A 92 14.54 13.88 4.33
N THR A 93 14.68 13.79 5.65
CA THR A 93 15.98 14.03 6.30
C THR A 93 16.93 12.84 6.18
N GLU A 94 16.44 11.67 5.82
CA GLU A 94 17.21 10.42 5.84
C GLU A 94 17.66 9.94 4.46
N THR A 95 17.15 10.54 3.40
CA THR A 95 17.50 10.13 2.04
C THR A 95 17.24 11.22 1.03
N ASP A 96 18.15 11.36 0.06
CA ASP A 96 17.97 12.22 -1.13
C ASP A 96 17.14 11.52 -2.21
N LEU A 97 16.80 10.25 -2.04
CA LEU A 97 15.96 9.53 -2.98
C LEU A 97 14.52 10.08 -2.94
N PRO A 98 13.80 10.02 -4.06
CA PRO A 98 12.37 10.29 -4.07
C PRO A 98 11.64 9.45 -3.03
N VAL A 99 10.93 10.11 -2.10
CA VAL A 99 10.20 9.44 -1.03
C VAL A 99 8.75 9.89 -0.98
N ALA A 100 7.83 8.94 -0.76
CA ALA A 100 6.42 9.19 -0.54
C ALA A 100 5.89 8.44 0.69
N ILE A 101 4.93 9.07 1.38
CA ILE A 101 4.18 8.47 2.49
C ILE A 101 2.72 8.34 2.07
N VAL A 102 2.21 7.13 2.13
CA VAL A 102 0.82 6.80 1.86
C VAL A 102 0.22 6.17 3.10
N LEU A 103 -0.79 6.80 3.64
CA LEU A 103 -1.58 6.27 4.75
C LEU A 103 -2.88 5.72 4.16
N ALA A 104 -3.10 4.41 4.26
CA ALA A 104 -4.39 3.81 3.97
C ALA A 104 -5.40 4.35 5.00
N GLN A 105 -6.52 4.88 4.54
CA GLN A 105 -7.53 5.42 5.44
C GLN A 105 -8.16 4.28 6.24
N LYS A 106 -8.02 4.31 7.55
CA LYS A 106 -8.32 3.24 8.50
C LYS A 106 -7.39 2.03 8.31
N GLU A 107 -7.70 1.14 7.38
CA GLU A 107 -7.02 -0.13 7.14
C GLU A 107 -6.75 -0.34 5.64
N PHE A 108 -5.66 -1.00 5.31
CA PHE A 108 -5.31 -1.40 3.94
C PHE A 108 -6.46 -2.13 3.25
N GLU A 109 -7.17 -2.99 3.97
CA GLU A 109 -8.27 -3.80 3.46
C GLU A 109 -9.47 -2.97 2.99
N CYS A 110 -9.57 -1.71 3.37
CA CYS A 110 -10.57 -0.79 2.82
C CYS A 110 -10.46 -0.64 1.30
N TRP A 111 -9.27 -0.78 0.73
CA TRP A 111 -9.06 -0.76 -0.70
C TRP A 111 -9.72 -1.95 -1.40
N PHE A 112 -9.69 -3.13 -0.77
CA PHE A 112 -10.41 -4.30 -1.27
C PHE A 112 -11.92 -4.14 -1.16
N LEU A 113 -12.41 -3.48 -0.11
CA LEU A 113 -13.82 -3.14 0.00
C LEU A 113 -14.27 -2.18 -1.11
N GLY A 114 -13.40 -1.25 -1.52
CA GLY A 114 -13.66 -0.34 -2.64
C GLY A 114 -13.74 -1.03 -4.00
N ALA A 115 -13.01 -2.12 -4.19
CA ALA A 115 -12.99 -2.91 -5.42
C ALA A 115 -13.77 -4.23 -5.31
N LYS A 116 -14.67 -4.37 -4.34
CA LYS A 116 -15.24 -5.65 -3.91
C LYS A 116 -15.98 -6.41 -5.01
N GLU A 117 -16.63 -5.72 -5.95
CA GLU A 117 -17.32 -6.37 -7.06
C GLU A 117 -16.36 -7.15 -7.96
N SER A 118 -15.13 -6.67 -8.13
CA SER A 118 -14.09 -7.36 -8.91
C SER A 118 -13.53 -8.60 -8.20
N LEU A 119 -13.77 -8.71 -6.90
CA LEU A 119 -13.32 -9.85 -6.08
C LEU A 119 -14.38 -10.96 -5.96
N ARG A 120 -15.56 -10.80 -6.56
CA ARG A 120 -16.64 -11.81 -6.56
C ARG A 120 -16.11 -13.16 -7.06
N GLY A 121 -16.43 -14.23 -6.35
CA GLY A 121 -15.95 -15.58 -6.64
C GLY A 121 -14.46 -15.82 -6.35
N LYS A 122 -13.71 -14.79 -5.99
CA LYS A 122 -12.28 -14.92 -5.64
C LYS A 122 -12.15 -15.24 -4.15
N ARG A 123 -11.35 -16.24 -3.80
CA ARG A 123 -11.01 -16.60 -2.42
C ARG A 123 -12.21 -16.71 -1.46
N GLY A 124 -13.39 -17.01 -1.97
CA GLY A 124 -14.62 -17.16 -1.19
C GLY A 124 -15.45 -15.88 -1.06
N ILE A 125 -15.10 -14.78 -1.67
CA ILE A 125 -16.00 -13.61 -1.72
C ILE A 125 -17.27 -13.99 -2.50
N ARG A 126 -18.42 -13.75 -1.90
CA ARG A 126 -19.73 -14.08 -2.47
C ARG A 126 -19.98 -13.32 -3.78
N ASN A 127 -20.68 -13.95 -4.72
CA ASN A 127 -20.96 -13.38 -6.04
C ASN A 127 -21.95 -12.19 -6.00
N ASP A 128 -22.71 -12.04 -4.92
CA ASP A 128 -23.63 -10.93 -4.68
C ASP A 128 -23.00 -9.76 -3.88
N SER A 129 -21.69 -9.86 -3.55
CA SER A 129 -21.00 -8.84 -2.76
C SER A 129 -20.95 -7.51 -3.49
N VAL A 130 -21.27 -6.42 -2.79
CA VAL A 130 -21.26 -5.04 -3.27
C VAL A 130 -20.38 -4.19 -2.37
N ALA A 131 -19.62 -3.27 -2.95
CA ALA A 131 -18.82 -2.33 -2.19
C ALA A 131 -19.72 -1.45 -1.31
N PRO A 132 -19.30 -1.11 -0.08
CA PRO A 132 -19.97 -0.11 0.72
C PRO A 132 -19.87 1.27 0.05
N GLN A 133 -20.79 2.18 0.39
CA GLN A 133 -20.78 3.55 -0.15
C GLN A 133 -19.45 4.26 0.14
N ASP A 134 -18.97 4.16 1.38
CA ASP A 134 -17.74 4.79 1.86
C ASP A 134 -16.78 3.73 2.41
N PRO A 135 -16.01 3.03 1.55
CA PRO A 135 -15.15 1.92 1.97
C PRO A 135 -14.13 2.33 3.04
N GLU A 136 -13.57 3.53 2.93
CA GLU A 136 -12.52 4.03 3.81
C GLU A 136 -13.04 4.57 5.16
N GLN A 137 -14.35 4.58 5.39
CA GLN A 137 -14.93 4.86 6.71
C GLN A 137 -15.19 3.57 7.52
N ILE A 138 -15.01 2.41 6.91
CA ILE A 138 -15.24 1.12 7.56
C ILE A 138 -14.10 0.84 8.55
N ARG A 139 -14.47 0.58 9.81
CA ARG A 139 -13.59 -0.04 10.81
C ARG A 139 -13.78 -1.55 10.77
N GLY A 140 -12.71 -2.29 11.03
CA GLY A 140 -12.76 -3.75 10.95
C GLY A 140 -12.99 -4.23 9.51
N ALA A 141 -12.21 -3.70 8.57
CA ALA A 141 -12.34 -4.07 7.16
C ALA A 141 -12.06 -5.56 6.93
N LYS A 142 -11.19 -6.19 7.72
CA LYS A 142 -10.93 -7.65 7.72
C LYS A 142 -12.17 -8.46 8.11
N GLU A 143 -12.85 -8.04 9.16
CA GLU A 143 -14.12 -8.63 9.60
C GLU A 143 -15.21 -8.43 8.54
N ARG A 144 -15.23 -7.25 7.92
CA ARG A 144 -16.19 -6.95 6.84
C ARG A 144 -15.94 -7.81 5.60
N LEU A 145 -14.69 -8.08 5.24
CA LEU A 145 -14.37 -9.05 4.18
C LEU A 145 -14.82 -10.46 4.59
N SER A 146 -14.54 -10.88 5.82
CA SER A 146 -14.92 -12.19 6.34
C SER A 146 -16.44 -12.41 6.30
N GLN A 147 -17.25 -11.40 6.62
CA GLN A 147 -18.72 -11.46 6.53
C GLN A 147 -19.25 -11.68 5.10
N ASN A 148 -18.43 -11.42 4.10
CA ASN A 148 -18.75 -11.65 2.68
C ASN A 148 -18.23 -13.00 2.16
N MET A 149 -17.74 -13.86 3.05
CA MET A 149 -17.29 -15.22 2.75
C MET A 149 -18.32 -16.26 3.26
N PRO A 150 -18.26 -17.53 2.82
CA PRO A 150 -19.13 -18.58 3.31
C PRO A 150 -18.94 -18.81 4.82
N PRO A 151 -19.96 -19.39 5.50
CA PRO A 151 -19.83 -19.80 6.90
C PRO A 151 -18.58 -20.66 7.13
N GLY A 152 -17.85 -20.38 8.21
CA GLY A 152 -16.61 -21.11 8.56
C GLY A 152 -15.33 -20.60 7.85
N ARG A 153 -15.44 -19.75 6.81
CA ARG A 153 -14.30 -19.09 6.19
C ARG A 153 -14.15 -17.66 6.72
N ARG A 154 -12.90 -17.29 7.00
CA ARG A 154 -12.53 -15.92 7.38
C ARG A 154 -11.47 -15.41 6.43
N TYR A 155 -11.41 -14.11 6.28
CA TYR A 155 -10.28 -13.42 5.62
C TYR A 155 -9.00 -13.64 6.45
N LEU A 156 -7.96 -14.12 5.78
CA LEU A 156 -6.64 -14.35 6.35
C LEU A 156 -5.64 -13.45 5.61
N GLY A 157 -5.15 -12.41 6.28
CA GLY A 157 -4.29 -11.41 5.64
C GLY A 157 -3.13 -12.02 4.85
N VAL A 158 -2.40 -12.98 5.44
CA VAL A 158 -1.23 -13.59 4.80
C VAL A 158 -1.59 -14.33 3.50
N ASP A 159 -2.75 -15.01 3.47
CA ASP A 159 -3.16 -15.84 2.33
C ASP A 159 -4.02 -15.08 1.31
N ASP A 160 -4.92 -14.23 1.79
CA ASP A 160 -5.94 -13.61 0.95
C ASP A 160 -5.52 -12.22 0.43
N GLN A 161 -4.70 -11.47 1.19
CA GLN A 161 -4.29 -10.12 0.81
C GLN A 161 -3.50 -10.08 -0.50
N PRO A 162 -2.48 -10.93 -0.73
CA PRO A 162 -1.77 -10.97 -2.01
C PRO A 162 -2.68 -11.38 -3.17
N ALA A 163 -3.57 -12.36 -2.95
CA ALA A 163 -4.52 -12.81 -3.97
C ALA A 163 -5.55 -11.72 -4.33
N PHE A 164 -6.00 -10.94 -3.34
CA PHE A 164 -6.88 -9.81 -3.60
C PHE A 164 -6.14 -8.65 -4.26
N ALA A 165 -4.90 -8.38 -3.86
CA ALA A 165 -4.04 -7.40 -4.53
C ALA A 165 -3.82 -7.73 -6.01
N ASP A 166 -3.73 -9.03 -6.33
CA ASP A 166 -3.61 -9.50 -7.71
C ASP A 166 -4.92 -9.39 -8.51
N ALA A 167 -6.06 -9.62 -7.87
CA ALA A 167 -7.36 -9.75 -8.54
C ALA A 167 -8.20 -8.47 -8.58
N MET A 168 -7.95 -7.50 -7.70
CA MET A 168 -8.77 -6.30 -7.56
C MET A 168 -8.72 -5.40 -8.81
N ASN A 169 -9.84 -4.78 -9.12
CA ASN A 169 -9.92 -3.73 -10.15
C ASN A 169 -9.38 -2.41 -9.57
N LEU A 170 -8.29 -1.91 -10.16
CA LEU A 170 -7.61 -0.71 -9.68
C LEU A 170 -8.46 0.55 -9.85
N ASP A 171 -9.23 0.65 -10.94
CA ASP A 171 -10.08 1.81 -11.21
C ASP A 171 -11.24 1.91 -10.22
N GLN A 172 -11.84 0.77 -9.83
CA GLN A 172 -12.88 0.74 -8.80
C GLN A 172 -12.33 1.21 -7.44
N ALA A 173 -11.16 0.70 -7.05
CA ALA A 173 -10.50 1.13 -5.84
C ALA A 173 -10.13 2.62 -5.89
N GLN A 174 -9.57 3.09 -7.01
CA GLN A 174 -9.20 4.49 -7.20
C GLN A 174 -10.41 5.44 -7.12
N ALA A 175 -11.53 5.04 -7.69
CA ALA A 175 -12.75 5.86 -7.70
C ALA A 175 -13.41 5.98 -6.32
N ARG A 176 -13.26 4.97 -5.45
CA ARG A 176 -13.98 4.86 -4.17
C ARG A 176 -13.09 5.06 -2.94
N CYS A 177 -11.78 5.00 -3.11
CA CYS A 177 -10.80 5.09 -2.02
C CYS A 177 -9.78 6.20 -2.30
N PRO A 178 -9.99 7.42 -1.77
CA PRO A 178 -9.07 8.54 -1.94
C PRO A 178 -7.62 8.24 -1.53
N SER A 179 -7.40 7.40 -0.49
CA SER A 179 -6.04 6.99 -0.09
C SER A 179 -5.41 6.05 -1.12
N PHE A 180 -6.19 5.19 -1.79
CA PHE A 180 -5.71 4.38 -2.90
C PHE A 180 -5.35 5.23 -4.13
N ALA A 181 -6.18 6.22 -4.45
CA ALA A 181 -5.87 7.19 -5.50
C ALA A 181 -4.57 7.97 -5.19
N LYS A 182 -4.32 8.29 -3.91
CA LYS A 182 -3.03 8.84 -3.46
C LYS A 182 -1.87 7.88 -3.67
N LEU A 183 -2.04 6.58 -3.40
CA LEU A 183 -1.03 5.56 -3.67
C LEU A 183 -0.65 5.53 -5.15
N MET A 184 -1.64 5.51 -6.04
CA MET A 184 -1.40 5.48 -7.49
C MET A 184 -0.63 6.72 -7.96
N ARG A 185 -0.99 7.91 -7.47
CA ARG A 185 -0.24 9.15 -7.76
C ARG A 185 1.17 9.10 -7.21
N ALA A 186 1.36 8.66 -5.97
CA ALA A 186 2.67 8.58 -5.32
C ALA A 186 3.63 7.66 -6.08
N LEU A 187 3.15 6.49 -6.54
CA LEU A 187 3.94 5.58 -7.37
C LEU A 187 4.37 6.24 -8.68
N ASN A 188 3.46 6.94 -9.36
CA ASN A 188 3.77 7.66 -10.59
C ASN A 188 4.82 8.76 -10.36
N GLU A 189 4.64 9.56 -9.32
CA GLU A 189 5.55 10.68 -8.97
C GLU A 189 6.95 10.17 -8.63
N VAL A 190 7.06 9.14 -7.80
CA VAL A 190 8.34 8.53 -7.43
C VAL A 190 9.02 7.92 -8.66
N ALA A 191 8.29 7.18 -9.51
CA ALA A 191 8.84 6.61 -10.72
C ALA A 191 9.33 7.69 -11.70
N ARG A 192 8.59 8.79 -11.87
CA ARG A 192 9.03 9.94 -12.69
C ARG A 192 10.29 10.59 -12.14
N ALA A 193 10.38 10.77 -10.84
CA ALA A 193 11.57 11.35 -10.21
C ALA A 193 12.79 10.45 -10.37
N ILE A 194 12.63 9.12 -10.24
CA ILE A 194 13.72 8.16 -10.52
C ILE A 194 14.24 8.32 -11.95
N ARG A 195 13.33 8.42 -12.95
CA ARG A 195 13.71 8.63 -14.35
C ARG A 195 14.47 9.94 -14.59
N ALA A 196 14.04 11.00 -13.90
CA ALA A 196 14.70 12.31 -14.01
C ALA A 196 16.13 12.28 -13.46
N ASN A 197 16.38 11.54 -12.39
CA ASN A 197 17.69 11.40 -11.76
C ASN A 197 18.64 10.45 -12.50
N GLN A 198 18.16 9.70 -13.50
CA GLN A 198 18.98 8.80 -14.33
C GLN A 198 19.44 9.43 -15.65
N ARG A 199 18.96 10.63 -15.96
CA ARG A 199 19.35 11.40 -17.15
C ARG A 199 20.49 12.36 -16.85
#